data_cedf8ab7c2f38a1a6c25d63ac2d543ba
#
_entry.id   cedf8ab7c2f38a1a6c25d63ac2d543ba
#
_cell.length_a   1.000
_cell.length_b   1.000
_cell.length_c   1.000
_cell.angle_alpha   90.00
_cell.angle_beta   90.00
_cell.angle_gamma   90.00
#
_symmetry.space_group_name_H-M   'P 1'
#
loop_
_entity.id
_entity.type
_entity.pdbx_description
1 polymer ?
#
loop_
_entity_poly.entity_id
_entity_poly.type
_entity_poly.pdbx_seq_one_letter_code
_entity_poly.pdbx_strand_id
1 'polypeptide(L)'
;MNFYTLSFSAASEGFPSFYSFGPDRMIGMNNYFYSFSGGDLYRHNTGPRANYYGKKGLVNLSSVFNKSPLEAKLFKTLELHSDSAWEVINILGNTPRGNFQVGANITSTQFEEKEGVYYSYIRNDSTDANNSIPQSQLGLRSVKGIGECGTVSLPGTNACVVPFTVDLSSMISVGDFLYQPTTNNIGQITAINHETNEITVDNSDASLSVPNDNTFTFFVKSSSIESHGVIGQFLEFTIQLPTSGGYPNTELFAVTSDIMKSYP
;
A
#
# COMPACT_ATOMS: atom_id res chain seq x y z
N MET A 1 12.07 -10.63 -27.49
CA MET A 1 11.00 -9.73 -27.96
C MET A 1 9.72 -10.17 -27.25
N ASN A 2 9.10 -9.30 -26.46
CA ASN A 2 7.85 -9.65 -25.79
C ASN A 2 6.70 -9.41 -26.77
N PHE A 3 5.97 -10.46 -27.10
CA PHE A 3 4.76 -10.37 -27.92
C PHE A 3 3.55 -10.25 -26.99
N TYR A 4 2.62 -9.38 -27.35
CA TYR A 4 1.35 -9.23 -26.66
C TYR A 4 0.21 -9.46 -27.63
N THR A 5 -0.82 -10.14 -27.16
CA THR A 5 -2.09 -10.27 -27.88
C THR A 5 -3.09 -9.28 -27.30
N LEU A 6 -3.76 -8.52 -28.15
CA LEU A 6 -4.75 -7.51 -27.75
C LEU A 6 -6.14 -7.98 -28.15
N SER A 7 -7.13 -7.77 -27.31
CA SER A 7 -8.53 -7.85 -27.70
C SER A 7 -9.04 -6.46 -28.09
N PHE A 8 -9.83 -6.38 -29.14
CA PHE A 8 -10.56 -5.18 -29.51
C PHE A 8 -12.06 -5.40 -29.32
N SER A 9 -12.73 -4.47 -28.69
CA SER A 9 -14.19 -4.47 -28.51
C SER A 9 -14.80 -3.38 -29.37
N ALA A 10 -15.65 -3.78 -30.31
CA ALA A 10 -16.39 -2.82 -31.13
C ALA A 10 -17.44 -2.03 -30.32
N ALA A 11 -17.94 -2.58 -29.22
CA ALA A 11 -18.93 -1.92 -28.37
C ALA A 11 -18.32 -0.78 -27.53
N SER A 12 -17.08 -0.95 -27.07
CA SER A 12 -16.36 0.08 -26.31
C SER A 12 -15.37 0.88 -27.17
N GLU A 13 -15.26 0.57 -28.45
CA GLU A 13 -14.34 1.18 -29.42
C GLU A 13 -12.88 1.23 -28.90
N GLY A 14 -12.45 0.19 -28.19
CA GLY A 14 -11.16 0.16 -27.52
C GLY A 14 -10.55 -1.23 -27.35
N PHE A 15 -9.38 -1.26 -26.71
CA PHE A 15 -8.63 -2.47 -26.39
C PHE A 15 -8.80 -2.81 -24.89
N PRO A 16 -9.82 -3.62 -24.52
CA PRO A 16 -10.12 -3.89 -23.12
C PRO A 16 -9.12 -4.83 -22.44
N SER A 17 -8.37 -5.62 -23.19
CA SER A 17 -7.47 -6.61 -22.59
C SER A 17 -6.17 -6.78 -23.34
N PHE A 18 -5.11 -7.00 -22.55
CA PHE A 18 -3.75 -7.29 -23.01
C PHE A 18 -3.38 -8.67 -22.47
N TYR A 19 -2.98 -9.57 -23.35
CA TYR A 19 -2.62 -10.94 -23.01
C TYR A 19 -1.13 -11.17 -23.24
N SER A 20 -0.49 -11.91 -22.37
CA SER A 20 0.95 -12.22 -22.42
C SER A 20 1.30 -13.39 -23.36
N PHE A 21 0.34 -13.97 -24.08
CA PHE A 21 0.61 -15.02 -25.06
C PHE A 21 0.78 -14.47 -26.47
N GLY A 22 1.67 -15.08 -27.25
CA GLY A 22 1.91 -14.75 -28.65
C GLY A 22 1.63 -15.97 -29.52
N PRO A 23 0.53 -16.00 -30.30
CA PRO A 23 0.23 -17.10 -31.22
C PRO A 23 0.95 -16.96 -32.54
N ASP A 24 1.29 -18.07 -33.17
CA ASP A 24 1.77 -18.10 -34.53
C ASP A 24 0.62 -17.78 -35.54
N ARG A 25 -0.58 -18.25 -35.22
CA ARG A 25 -1.81 -18.00 -35.98
C ARG A 25 -3.03 -18.10 -35.08
N MET A 26 -4.07 -17.33 -35.41
CA MET A 26 -5.37 -17.35 -34.75
C MET A 26 -6.49 -17.58 -35.76
N ILE A 27 -7.52 -18.36 -35.37
CA ILE A 27 -8.68 -18.64 -36.20
C ILE A 27 -9.94 -18.85 -35.35
N GLY A 28 -11.06 -18.24 -35.73
CA GLY A 28 -12.38 -18.57 -35.24
C GLY A 28 -13.02 -19.66 -36.07
N MET A 29 -13.51 -20.73 -35.46
CA MET A 29 -14.19 -21.81 -36.11
C MET A 29 -15.22 -22.46 -35.18
N ASN A 30 -16.42 -22.74 -35.67
CA ASN A 30 -17.49 -23.42 -34.94
C ASN A 30 -17.80 -22.75 -33.57
N ASN A 31 -17.84 -21.42 -33.51
CA ASN A 31 -18.06 -20.63 -32.29
C ASN A 31 -16.95 -20.74 -31.25
N TYR A 32 -15.80 -21.32 -31.59
CA TYR A 32 -14.63 -21.38 -30.71
C TYR A 32 -13.48 -20.57 -31.31
N PHE A 33 -12.65 -20.07 -30.42
CA PHE A 33 -11.40 -19.41 -30.77
C PHE A 33 -10.23 -20.39 -30.62
N TYR A 34 -9.45 -20.53 -31.65
CA TYR A 34 -8.27 -21.40 -31.71
C TYR A 34 -7.02 -20.59 -32.02
N SER A 35 -5.90 -21.05 -31.51
CA SER A 35 -4.58 -20.52 -31.86
C SER A 35 -3.58 -21.65 -32.04
N PHE A 36 -2.58 -21.40 -32.87
CA PHE A 36 -1.41 -22.26 -33.03
C PHE A 36 -0.24 -21.63 -32.30
N SER A 37 0.55 -22.43 -31.62
CA SER A 37 1.78 -22.02 -30.99
C SER A 37 2.75 -23.19 -30.87
N GLY A 38 3.96 -23.03 -31.45
CA GLY A 38 5.01 -24.04 -31.41
C GLY A 38 4.65 -25.37 -32.12
N GLY A 39 3.73 -25.35 -33.06
CA GLY A 39 3.23 -26.54 -33.79
C GLY A 39 2.00 -27.19 -33.16
N ASP A 40 1.57 -26.77 -31.98
CA ASP A 40 0.39 -27.27 -31.29
C ASP A 40 -0.85 -26.41 -31.55
N LEU A 41 -2.04 -27.04 -31.50
CA LEU A 41 -3.34 -26.39 -31.61
C LEU A 41 -3.99 -26.24 -30.24
N TYR A 42 -4.34 -25.03 -29.89
CA TYR A 42 -4.99 -24.69 -28.62
C TYR A 42 -6.38 -24.13 -28.86
N ARG A 43 -7.37 -24.60 -28.05
CA ARG A 43 -8.70 -24.03 -28.02
C ARG A 43 -8.79 -23.12 -26.79
N HIS A 44 -9.17 -21.86 -27.00
CA HIS A 44 -9.33 -20.87 -25.95
C HIS A 44 -10.67 -21.00 -25.22
N ASN A 45 -10.79 -20.34 -24.08
CA ASN A 45 -11.95 -20.36 -23.18
C ASN A 45 -12.34 -21.76 -22.69
N THR A 46 -11.35 -22.63 -22.53
CA THR A 46 -11.51 -23.98 -21.98
C THR A 46 -10.42 -24.22 -20.94
N GLY A 47 -10.78 -24.84 -19.82
CA GLY A 47 -9.85 -25.10 -18.74
C GLY A 47 -9.65 -23.90 -17.80
N PRO A 48 -8.58 -23.90 -16.97
CA PRO A 48 -8.32 -22.86 -15.98
C PRO A 48 -8.12 -21.49 -16.64
N ARG A 49 -8.67 -20.45 -15.99
CA ARG A 49 -8.49 -19.05 -16.43
C ARG A 49 -7.03 -18.62 -16.32
N ALA A 50 -6.66 -17.61 -17.11
CA ALA A 50 -5.30 -17.06 -17.18
C ALA A 50 -4.19 -18.11 -17.45
N ASN A 51 -4.54 -19.21 -18.09
CA ASN A 51 -3.58 -20.24 -18.50
C ASN A 51 -3.54 -20.31 -20.04
N TYR A 52 -2.40 -19.98 -20.60
CA TYR A 52 -2.17 -19.97 -22.04
C TYR A 52 -0.97 -20.85 -22.37
N TYR A 53 -1.16 -21.82 -23.24
CA TYR A 53 -0.12 -22.76 -23.69
C TYR A 53 0.56 -23.48 -22.52
N GLY A 54 -0.23 -23.88 -21.52
CA GLY A 54 0.27 -24.53 -20.30
C GLY A 54 1.01 -23.61 -19.32
N LYS A 55 1.08 -22.32 -19.59
CA LYS A 55 1.71 -21.32 -18.70
C LYS A 55 0.64 -20.48 -18.01
N LYS A 56 0.73 -20.40 -16.68
CA LYS A 56 -0.13 -19.56 -15.85
C LYS A 56 0.34 -18.12 -15.97
N GLY A 57 -0.55 -17.21 -16.37
CA GLY A 57 -0.31 -15.77 -16.42
C GLY A 57 -0.73 -15.07 -15.14
N LEU A 58 -0.29 -13.82 -14.96
CA LEU A 58 -0.80 -12.91 -13.94
C LEU A 58 -2.07 -12.22 -14.45
N VAL A 59 -3.04 -12.04 -13.55
CA VAL A 59 -4.25 -11.25 -13.82
C VAL A 59 -4.20 -10.02 -12.95
N ASN A 60 -3.95 -8.86 -13.55
CA ASN A 60 -3.89 -7.59 -12.87
C ASN A 60 -4.70 -6.52 -13.61
N LEU A 61 -5.19 -5.57 -12.84
CA LEU A 61 -5.91 -4.39 -13.30
C LEU A 61 -5.29 -3.16 -12.65
N SER A 62 -4.83 -2.22 -13.48
CA SER A 62 -4.40 -0.90 -13.04
C SER A 62 -5.45 0.13 -13.41
N SER A 63 -5.80 1.00 -12.48
CA SER A 63 -6.78 2.06 -12.70
C SER A 63 -6.50 3.26 -11.81
N VAL A 64 -7.31 4.32 -11.98
CA VAL A 64 -7.14 5.60 -11.28
C VAL A 64 -8.48 6.11 -10.76
N PHE A 65 -8.54 6.47 -9.48
CA PHE A 65 -9.63 7.27 -8.95
C PHE A 65 -9.32 8.76 -9.14
N ASN A 66 -10.03 9.41 -10.04
CA ASN A 66 -9.79 10.80 -10.41
C ASN A 66 -11.05 11.67 -10.37
N LYS A 67 -11.92 11.47 -9.40
CA LYS A 67 -13.08 12.36 -9.17
C LYS A 67 -12.60 13.68 -8.60
N SER A 68 -13.04 14.82 -9.16
CA SER A 68 -12.64 16.18 -8.73
C SER A 68 -11.11 16.36 -8.70
N PRO A 69 -10.41 16.36 -9.84
CA PRO A 69 -8.94 16.27 -9.91
C PRO A 69 -8.19 17.48 -9.36
N LEU A 70 -8.88 18.61 -9.13
CA LEU A 70 -8.28 19.81 -8.55
C LEU A 70 -8.33 19.84 -7.02
N GLU A 71 -9.03 18.89 -6.40
CA GLU A 71 -9.19 18.82 -4.95
C GLU A 71 -8.28 17.76 -4.34
N ALA A 72 -7.58 18.10 -3.27
CA ALA A 72 -6.87 17.11 -2.45
C ALA A 72 -7.89 16.26 -1.67
N LYS A 73 -7.71 14.95 -1.71
CA LYS A 73 -8.58 13.96 -1.08
C LYS A 73 -7.77 12.99 -0.24
N LEU A 74 -8.37 12.55 0.84
CA LEU A 74 -7.89 11.42 1.62
C LEU A 74 -8.66 10.18 1.17
N PHE A 75 -7.97 9.22 0.60
CA PHE A 75 -8.49 7.90 0.23
C PHE A 75 -8.33 6.96 1.42
N LYS A 76 -9.45 6.47 1.97
CA LYS A 76 -9.48 5.71 3.22
C LYS A 76 -9.58 4.22 3.03
N THR A 77 -10.44 3.79 2.12
CA THR A 77 -10.76 2.38 1.87
C THR A 77 -10.67 2.05 0.40
N LEU A 78 -10.43 0.79 0.14
CA LEU A 78 -10.64 0.19 -1.17
C LEU A 78 -11.70 -0.90 -1.03
N GLU A 79 -12.70 -0.86 -1.88
CA GLU A 79 -13.82 -1.78 -1.90
C GLU A 79 -13.88 -2.50 -3.24
N LEU A 80 -13.98 -3.80 -3.19
CA LEU A 80 -14.05 -4.67 -4.36
C LEU A 80 -15.43 -5.31 -4.43
N HIS A 81 -16.20 -4.97 -5.43
CA HIS A 81 -17.41 -5.70 -5.79
C HIS A 81 -16.99 -6.89 -6.66
N SER A 82 -16.71 -8.00 -6.03
CA SER A 82 -16.14 -9.19 -6.64
C SER A 82 -16.63 -10.43 -5.90
N ASP A 83 -16.57 -11.59 -6.53
CA ASP A 83 -16.83 -12.89 -5.92
C ASP A 83 -15.66 -13.43 -5.08
N SER A 84 -14.51 -12.76 -5.10
CA SER A 84 -13.35 -13.11 -4.28
C SER A 84 -12.48 -11.90 -3.97
N ALA A 85 -11.70 -11.97 -2.87
CA ALA A 85 -10.73 -10.95 -2.53
C ALA A 85 -9.52 -10.97 -3.48
N TRP A 86 -9.07 -9.79 -3.90
CA TRP A 86 -7.86 -9.57 -4.69
C TRP A 86 -6.73 -9.07 -3.79
N GLU A 87 -5.52 -9.02 -4.32
CA GLU A 87 -4.38 -8.35 -3.70
C GLU A 87 -4.21 -6.97 -4.32
N VAL A 88 -3.83 -5.98 -3.53
CA VAL A 88 -3.43 -4.66 -4.03
C VAL A 88 -1.92 -4.56 -3.95
N ILE A 89 -1.28 -4.48 -5.10
CA ILE A 89 0.19 -4.50 -5.23
C ILE A 89 0.80 -3.13 -5.48
N ASN A 90 -0.02 -2.12 -5.72
CA ASN A 90 0.42 -0.74 -5.85
C ASN A 90 -0.71 0.21 -5.49
N ILE A 91 -0.39 1.20 -4.66
CA ILE A 91 -1.25 2.34 -4.34
C ILE A 91 -0.38 3.59 -4.36
N LEU A 92 -0.75 4.57 -5.18
CA LEU A 92 0.03 5.81 -5.33
C LEU A 92 -0.91 7.02 -5.39
N GLY A 93 -0.79 7.91 -4.41
CA GLY A 93 -1.48 9.21 -4.38
C GLY A 93 -0.55 10.33 -4.82
N ASN A 94 -1.01 11.19 -5.72
CA ASN A 94 -0.28 12.40 -6.11
C ASN A 94 -0.75 13.59 -5.28
N THR A 95 0.14 14.17 -4.50
CA THR A 95 -0.18 15.34 -3.67
C THR A 95 -0.10 16.64 -4.47
N PRO A 96 -0.83 17.70 -4.07
CA PRO A 96 -0.82 19.00 -4.77
C PRO A 96 0.56 19.66 -4.87
N ARG A 97 1.53 19.24 -4.06
CA ARG A 97 2.90 19.74 -4.06
C ARG A 97 3.86 18.95 -4.95
N GLY A 98 3.32 18.03 -5.77
CA GLY A 98 4.11 17.18 -6.67
C GLY A 98 4.85 16.03 -5.96
N ASN A 99 4.56 15.79 -4.69
CA ASN A 99 5.06 14.61 -3.98
C ASN A 99 4.08 13.47 -4.13
N PHE A 100 4.60 12.25 -4.21
CA PHE A 100 3.80 11.05 -4.22
C PHE A 100 3.69 10.50 -2.81
N GLN A 101 2.51 10.00 -2.46
CA GLN A 101 2.29 9.24 -1.25
C GLN A 101 2.01 7.80 -1.63
N VAL A 102 2.82 6.89 -1.10
CA VAL A 102 2.71 5.45 -1.37
C VAL A 102 1.81 4.81 -0.32
N GLY A 103 0.86 4.00 -0.76
CA GLY A 103 0.07 3.14 0.12
C GLY A 103 0.72 1.77 0.31
N ALA A 104 0.49 1.17 1.47
CA ALA A 104 0.90 -0.20 1.74
C ALA A 104 0.17 -1.18 0.83
N ASN A 105 0.86 -2.23 0.40
CA ASN A 105 0.22 -3.35 -0.27
C ASN A 105 -0.84 -3.97 0.63
N ILE A 106 -1.95 -4.40 0.04
CA ILE A 106 -3.04 -5.06 0.75
C ILE A 106 -3.13 -6.50 0.25
N THR A 107 -2.91 -7.46 1.13
CA THR A 107 -3.07 -8.88 0.79
C THR A 107 -4.55 -9.26 0.74
N SER A 108 -4.90 -10.32 0.02
CA SER A 108 -6.28 -10.82 -0.06
C SER A 108 -6.87 -11.16 1.32
N THR A 109 -6.03 -11.54 2.28
CA THR A 109 -6.45 -11.86 3.66
C THR A 109 -6.76 -10.65 4.53
N GLN A 110 -6.39 -9.44 4.09
CA GLN A 110 -6.68 -8.18 4.78
C GLN A 110 -8.01 -7.56 4.32
N PHE A 111 -8.62 -8.12 3.29
CA PHE A 111 -9.97 -7.75 2.91
C PHE A 111 -11.00 -8.47 3.80
N GLU A 112 -11.91 -7.70 4.36
CA GLU A 112 -13.07 -8.20 5.08
C GLU A 112 -14.28 -8.21 4.15
N GLU A 113 -15.01 -9.31 4.15
CA GLU A 113 -16.26 -9.41 3.39
C GLU A 113 -17.44 -8.95 4.25
N LYS A 114 -18.19 -8.00 3.74
CA LYS A 114 -19.48 -7.56 4.30
C LYS A 114 -20.49 -7.35 3.18
N GLU A 115 -21.64 -7.97 3.31
CA GLU A 115 -22.78 -7.82 2.37
C GLU A 115 -22.39 -8.09 0.89
N GLY A 116 -21.45 -9.03 0.67
CA GLY A 116 -20.97 -9.38 -0.66
C GLY A 116 -19.97 -8.40 -1.27
N VAL A 117 -19.42 -7.49 -0.47
CA VAL A 117 -18.36 -6.56 -0.87
C VAL A 117 -17.13 -6.81 -0.01
N TYR A 118 -15.98 -6.92 -0.65
CA TYR A 118 -14.69 -7.00 0.02
C TYR A 118 -14.14 -5.60 0.24
N TYR A 119 -13.86 -5.23 1.49
CA TYR A 119 -13.29 -3.92 1.80
C TYR A 119 -12.03 -4.04 2.64
N SER A 120 -11.12 -3.11 2.46
CA SER A 120 -9.91 -2.96 3.26
C SER A 120 -9.54 -1.49 3.43
N TYR A 121 -8.87 -1.17 4.54
CA TYR A 121 -8.34 0.17 4.76
C TYR A 121 -7.07 0.38 3.96
N ILE A 122 -6.99 1.51 3.26
CA ILE A 122 -5.76 1.99 2.65
C ILE A 122 -4.89 2.56 3.77
N ARG A 123 -3.66 2.05 3.88
CA ARG A 123 -2.65 2.53 4.82
C ARG A 123 -1.52 3.18 4.05
N ASN A 124 -0.94 4.21 4.64
CA ASN A 124 0.24 4.84 4.08
C ASN A 124 1.46 3.98 4.41
N ASP A 125 2.22 3.59 3.38
CA ASP A 125 3.48 2.85 3.52
C ASP A 125 4.63 3.67 2.94
N SER A 126 4.85 4.82 3.50
CA SER A 126 6.02 5.65 3.16
C SER A 126 7.18 5.42 4.12
N THR A 127 7.44 4.16 4.46
CA THR A 127 8.67 3.76 5.12
C THR A 127 9.74 3.50 4.06
N ASP A 128 10.97 3.90 4.35
CA ASP A 128 12.14 3.51 3.54
C ASP A 128 12.55 2.05 3.85
N ALA A 129 13.61 1.59 3.19
CA ALA A 129 14.13 0.23 3.38
C ALA A 129 14.52 -0.10 4.83
N ASN A 130 14.70 0.91 5.68
CA ASN A 130 15.08 0.80 7.10
C ASN A 130 13.87 1.00 8.04
N ASN A 131 12.64 0.83 7.53
CA ASN A 131 11.41 1.06 8.27
C ASN A 131 11.29 2.46 8.89
N SER A 132 11.96 3.44 8.29
CA SER A 132 11.98 4.84 8.68
C SER A 132 11.00 5.64 7.82
N ILE A 133 10.43 6.70 8.38
CA ILE A 133 9.57 7.61 7.63
C ILE A 133 10.44 8.72 7.03
N PRO A 134 10.52 8.87 5.71
CA PRO A 134 11.25 9.96 5.09
C PRO A 134 10.76 11.32 5.59
N GLN A 135 11.67 12.26 5.81
CA GLN A 135 11.33 13.60 6.31
C GLN A 135 10.32 14.34 5.42
N SER A 136 10.34 14.09 4.11
CA SER A 136 9.36 14.63 3.15
C SER A 136 7.93 14.16 3.41
N GLN A 137 7.75 13.05 4.12
CA GLN A 137 6.46 12.43 4.44
C GLN A 137 5.94 12.82 5.83
N LEU A 138 6.76 13.43 6.68
CA LEU A 138 6.36 13.82 8.03
C LEU A 138 5.17 14.79 8.02
N GLY A 139 5.14 15.74 7.10
CA GLY A 139 4.03 16.70 6.94
C GLY A 139 2.71 16.09 6.48
N LEU A 140 2.71 14.83 6.09
CA LEU A 140 1.53 14.08 5.65
C LEU A 140 1.03 13.09 6.72
N ARG A 141 1.65 13.10 7.90
CA ARG A 141 1.32 12.22 9.02
C ARG A 141 0.92 13.03 10.25
N SER A 142 0.30 12.34 11.21
CA SER A 142 0.01 12.92 12.52
C SER A 142 1.32 13.03 13.32
N VAL A 143 1.84 14.23 13.38
CA VAL A 143 3.06 14.59 14.13
C VAL A 143 2.66 15.37 15.36
N LYS A 144 3.17 14.96 16.54
CA LYS A 144 2.88 15.64 17.82
C LYS A 144 4.15 15.80 18.64
N GLY A 145 4.35 17.01 19.16
CA GLY A 145 5.43 17.29 20.10
C GLY A 145 5.19 16.62 21.45
N ILE A 146 6.28 16.16 22.07
CA ILE A 146 6.28 15.70 23.47
C ILE A 146 6.86 16.78 24.36
N GLY A 147 8.03 17.29 24.02
CA GLY A 147 8.78 18.26 24.80
C GLY A 147 10.28 17.98 24.74
N GLU A 148 11.05 18.64 25.59
CA GLU A 148 12.47 18.35 25.75
C GLU A 148 12.65 17.02 26.49
N CYS A 149 13.50 16.15 25.98
CA CYS A 149 13.89 14.93 26.68
C CYS A 149 14.95 15.26 27.76
N GLY A 150 15.08 14.40 28.75
CA GLY A 150 16.20 14.44 29.69
C GLY A 150 17.46 13.76 29.15
N THR A 151 18.30 13.28 30.08
CA THR A 151 19.50 12.52 29.73
C THR A 151 19.13 11.13 29.20
N VAL A 152 19.50 10.85 27.99
CA VAL A 152 19.19 9.58 27.33
C VAL A 152 20.08 8.46 27.85
N SER A 153 19.51 7.29 28.08
CA SER A 153 20.27 6.09 28.44
C SER A 153 20.24 5.05 27.33
N LEU A 154 21.38 4.39 27.14
CA LEU A 154 21.57 3.32 26.16
C LEU A 154 21.79 2.00 26.92
N PRO A 155 20.74 1.31 27.38
CA PRO A 155 20.86 0.11 28.20
C PRO A 155 21.41 -1.11 27.46
N GLY A 156 21.59 -1.01 26.14
CA GLY A 156 22.12 -2.09 25.29
C GLY A 156 22.47 -1.58 23.90
N THR A 157 22.88 -2.52 23.04
CA THR A 157 23.29 -2.18 21.66
C THR A 157 22.11 -1.79 20.75
N ASN A 158 20.87 -2.09 21.15
CA ASN A 158 19.71 -2.00 20.28
C ASN A 158 18.51 -1.24 20.91
N ALA A 159 18.69 -0.66 22.07
CA ALA A 159 17.61 0.05 22.75
C ALA A 159 18.10 1.38 23.30
N CYS A 160 17.23 2.38 23.21
CA CYS A 160 17.43 3.71 23.74
C CYS A 160 16.26 4.06 24.66
N VAL A 161 16.52 4.50 25.87
CA VAL A 161 15.50 4.99 26.80
C VAL A 161 15.58 6.51 26.89
N VAL A 162 14.48 7.14 26.51
CA VAL A 162 14.35 8.61 26.44
C VAL A 162 13.39 9.06 27.56
N PRO A 163 13.89 9.69 28.62
CA PRO A 163 13.06 10.22 29.71
C PRO A 163 12.51 11.61 29.37
N PHE A 164 11.35 11.94 29.92
CA PHE A 164 10.71 13.24 29.77
C PHE A 164 10.37 13.83 31.14
N THR A 165 10.43 15.14 31.24
CA THR A 165 10.00 15.89 32.47
C THR A 165 8.52 16.24 32.45
N VAL A 166 7.85 16.03 31.32
CA VAL A 166 6.43 16.26 31.09
C VAL A 166 5.69 14.92 31.05
N ASP A 167 4.44 14.93 31.44
CA ASP A 167 3.60 13.76 31.40
C ASP A 167 3.39 13.31 29.91
N LEU A 168 3.60 12.03 29.68
CA LEU A 168 3.41 11.46 28.36
C LEU A 168 1.93 11.40 27.98
N SER A 169 1.61 11.95 26.83
CA SER A 169 0.24 11.91 26.28
C SER A 169 -0.22 10.47 26.06
N SER A 170 -1.48 10.18 26.40
CA SER A 170 -2.15 8.90 26.06
C SER A 170 -2.26 8.61 24.56
N MET A 171 -1.95 9.60 23.71
CA MET A 171 -1.95 9.44 22.26
C MET A 171 -0.70 8.75 21.72
N ILE A 172 0.37 8.62 22.53
CA ILE A 172 1.57 7.87 22.15
C ILE A 172 1.27 6.39 22.27
N SER A 173 1.66 5.61 21.28
CA SER A 173 1.45 4.16 21.24
C SER A 173 2.74 3.42 20.91
N VAL A 174 2.88 2.20 21.43
CA VAL A 174 3.93 1.30 20.98
C VAL A 174 3.77 1.07 19.46
N GLY A 175 4.88 1.15 18.75
CA GLY A 175 4.91 1.08 17.28
C GLY A 175 4.94 2.45 16.58
N ASP A 176 4.70 3.56 17.27
CA ASP A 176 4.94 4.92 16.75
C ASP A 176 6.44 5.16 16.58
N PHE A 177 6.80 6.21 15.88
CA PHE A 177 8.21 6.56 15.62
C PHE A 177 8.59 7.83 16.38
N LEU A 178 9.76 7.81 17.01
CA LEU A 178 10.30 8.94 17.77
C LEU A 178 11.34 9.72 16.93
N TYR A 179 11.26 11.05 16.99
CA TYR A 179 12.09 11.97 16.20
C TYR A 179 12.61 13.13 17.02
N GLN A 180 13.77 13.63 16.60
CA GLN A 180 14.28 14.95 17.02
C GLN A 180 14.60 15.80 15.78
N PRO A 181 14.41 17.13 15.80
CA PRO A 181 14.65 18.00 14.64
C PRO A 181 16.09 17.95 14.11
N THR A 182 17.04 17.69 15.00
CA THR A 182 18.49 17.71 14.68
C THR A 182 19.06 16.36 14.30
N THR A 183 18.46 15.28 14.80
CA THR A 183 18.95 13.89 14.62
C THR A 183 18.07 13.04 13.74
N ASN A 184 16.93 13.56 13.32
CA ASN A 184 15.92 12.85 12.52
C ASN A 184 15.28 11.66 13.26
N ASN A 185 15.23 10.49 12.64
CA ASN A 185 14.60 9.30 13.20
C ASN A 185 15.47 8.68 14.30
N ILE A 186 14.90 8.50 15.48
CA ILE A 186 15.54 7.81 16.61
C ILE A 186 15.20 6.31 16.56
N GLY A 187 13.98 5.98 16.12
CA GLY A 187 13.52 4.60 16.02
C GLY A 187 12.06 4.41 16.37
N GLN A 188 11.63 3.16 16.34
CA GLN A 188 10.28 2.76 16.64
C GLN A 188 10.11 2.56 18.18
N ILE A 189 9.02 3.07 18.74
CA ILE A 189 8.68 2.93 20.15
C ILE A 189 8.32 1.48 20.45
N THR A 190 9.05 0.86 21.38
CA THR A 190 8.84 -0.53 21.81
C THR A 190 8.18 -0.64 23.17
N ALA A 191 8.38 0.36 24.05
CA ALA A 191 7.70 0.42 25.34
C ALA A 191 7.48 1.87 25.79
N ILE A 192 6.45 2.07 26.60
CA ILE A 192 6.09 3.37 27.20
C ILE A 192 5.83 3.14 28.68
N ASN A 193 6.51 3.91 29.53
CA ASN A 193 6.27 3.94 30.95
C ASN A 193 5.69 5.31 31.34
N HIS A 194 4.41 5.36 31.61
CA HIS A 194 3.71 6.58 32.00
C HIS A 194 3.97 6.98 33.46
N GLU A 195 4.48 6.08 34.33
CA GLU A 195 4.81 6.40 35.73
C GLU A 195 6.13 7.15 35.82
N THR A 196 7.11 6.74 35.01
CA THR A 196 8.45 7.39 34.99
C THR A 196 8.60 8.38 33.83
N ASN A 197 7.57 8.51 32.98
CA ASN A 197 7.59 9.32 31.75
C ASN A 197 8.77 8.97 30.83
N GLU A 198 8.97 7.66 30.59
CA GLU A 198 10.06 7.15 29.76
C GLU A 198 9.52 6.43 28.53
N ILE A 199 10.19 6.64 27.41
CA ILE A 199 9.91 5.94 26.14
C ILE A 199 11.13 5.10 25.78
N THR A 200 10.91 3.80 25.57
CA THR A 200 11.94 2.91 25.03
C THR A 200 11.76 2.79 23.52
N VAL A 201 12.85 2.95 22.79
CA VAL A 201 12.89 2.91 21.32
C VAL A 201 13.82 1.82 20.85
N ASP A 202 13.46 1.11 19.80
CA ASP A 202 14.37 0.24 19.07
C ASP A 202 15.30 1.10 18.20
N ASN A 203 16.58 1.05 18.51
CA ASN A 203 17.66 1.76 17.81
C ASN A 203 18.68 0.75 17.24
N SER A 204 18.22 -0.42 16.84
CA SER A 204 19.08 -1.51 16.34
C SER A 204 19.63 -1.27 14.94
N ASP A 205 19.00 -0.41 14.16
CA ASP A 205 19.43 -0.09 12.80
C ASP A 205 20.52 0.98 12.81
N ALA A 206 21.63 0.71 12.14
CA ALA A 206 22.76 1.62 12.04
C ALA A 206 22.46 2.96 11.33
N SER A 207 21.33 3.05 10.63
CA SER A 207 20.85 4.28 10.00
C SER A 207 20.10 5.20 10.97
N LEU A 208 19.69 4.69 12.14
CA LEU A 208 18.99 5.44 13.16
C LEU A 208 19.99 6.32 13.95
N SER A 209 19.50 7.47 14.37
CA SER A 209 20.32 8.42 15.14
C SER A 209 20.18 8.16 16.63
N VAL A 210 21.28 8.25 17.36
CA VAL A 210 21.24 8.33 18.82
C VAL A 210 20.66 9.70 19.21
N PRO A 211 19.62 9.75 20.06
CA PRO A 211 19.02 11.01 20.45
C PRO A 211 20.01 11.86 21.28
N ASN A 212 19.92 13.16 21.07
CA ASN A 212 20.65 14.13 21.88
C ASN A 212 19.90 14.43 23.18
N ASP A 213 20.63 14.59 24.27
CA ASP A 213 20.11 15.04 25.57
C ASP A 213 19.49 16.44 25.48
N ASN A 214 18.51 16.73 26.31
CA ASN A 214 17.88 18.03 26.45
C ASN A 214 17.42 18.64 25.11
N THR A 215 16.95 17.81 24.22
CA THR A 215 16.52 18.21 22.87
C THR A 215 15.01 17.97 22.72
N PHE A 216 14.35 18.92 22.04
CA PHE A 216 12.93 18.78 21.71
C PHE A 216 12.69 17.50 20.92
N THR A 217 11.72 16.72 21.38
CA THR A 217 11.39 15.42 20.83
C THR A 217 9.90 15.38 20.47
N PHE A 218 9.61 14.76 19.34
CA PHE A 218 8.24 14.58 18.86
C PHE A 218 8.04 13.14 18.36
N PHE A 219 6.79 12.71 18.32
CA PHE A 219 6.47 11.41 17.76
C PHE A 219 5.59 11.53 16.50
N VAL A 220 5.70 10.51 15.66
CA VAL A 220 4.94 10.35 14.43
C VAL A 220 4.16 9.06 14.54
N LYS A 221 2.86 9.13 14.33
CA LYS A 221 1.99 7.96 14.40
C LYS A 221 2.37 6.93 13.34
N SER A 222 2.42 5.68 13.74
CA SER A 222 2.59 4.57 12.80
C SER A 222 1.34 4.39 11.93
N SER A 223 1.54 4.24 10.63
CA SER A 223 0.45 3.96 9.69
C SER A 223 -0.21 2.59 9.92
N SER A 224 0.47 1.67 10.60
CA SER A 224 -0.10 0.38 10.99
C SER A 224 -1.06 0.47 12.17
N ILE A 225 -0.92 1.51 13.01
CA ILE A 225 -1.76 1.74 14.19
C ILE A 225 -2.89 2.71 13.88
N GLU A 226 -2.59 3.81 13.22
CA GLU A 226 -3.58 4.75 12.70
C GLU A 226 -3.73 4.60 11.19
N SER A 227 -4.94 4.25 10.74
CA SER A 227 -5.28 4.21 9.31
C SER A 227 -5.42 5.64 8.79
N HIS A 228 -4.34 6.22 8.29
CA HIS A 228 -4.37 7.58 7.74
C HIS A 228 -4.77 7.67 6.28
N GLY A 229 -4.85 6.53 5.59
CA GLY A 229 -5.12 6.51 4.15
C GLY A 229 -3.99 7.16 3.34
N VAL A 230 -4.28 7.45 2.09
CA VAL A 230 -3.36 8.11 1.15
C VAL A 230 -3.98 9.42 0.68
N ILE A 231 -3.21 10.50 0.76
CA ILE A 231 -3.65 11.83 0.29
C ILE A 231 -3.20 12.03 -1.15
N GLY A 232 -4.10 12.52 -1.98
CA GLY A 232 -3.79 12.86 -3.36
C GLY A 232 -4.93 13.59 -4.07
N GLN A 233 -4.63 14.21 -5.20
CA GLN A 233 -5.66 14.71 -6.12
C GLN A 233 -6.30 13.53 -6.86
N PHE A 234 -5.51 12.49 -7.14
CA PHE A 234 -5.96 11.21 -7.66
C PHE A 234 -5.21 10.07 -6.97
N LEU A 235 -5.75 8.87 -7.06
CA LEU A 235 -5.14 7.64 -6.55
C LEU A 235 -4.99 6.64 -7.69
N GLU A 236 -3.77 6.27 -8.00
CA GLU A 236 -3.47 5.13 -8.86
C GLU A 236 -3.43 3.86 -8.01
N PHE A 237 -3.98 2.78 -8.52
CA PHE A 237 -3.91 1.49 -7.86
C PHE A 237 -3.76 0.36 -8.88
N THR A 238 -3.14 -0.72 -8.44
CA THR A 238 -3.07 -1.97 -9.19
C THR A 238 -3.50 -3.11 -8.29
N ILE A 239 -4.53 -3.83 -8.72
CA ILE A 239 -5.00 -5.05 -8.06
C ILE A 239 -4.60 -6.27 -8.87
N GLN A 240 -4.37 -7.38 -8.20
CA GLN A 240 -3.93 -8.65 -8.78
C GLN A 240 -4.69 -9.81 -8.16
N LEU A 241 -5.05 -10.81 -8.95
CA LEU A 241 -5.54 -12.07 -8.39
C LEU A 241 -4.41 -12.81 -7.66
N PRO A 242 -4.66 -13.35 -6.45
CA PRO A 242 -3.68 -14.11 -5.71
C PRO A 242 -3.13 -15.27 -6.55
N THR A 243 -1.81 -15.43 -6.52
CA THR A 243 -1.14 -16.49 -7.31
C THR A 243 -1.20 -17.87 -6.64
N SER A 244 -1.55 -17.93 -5.36
CA SER A 244 -1.73 -19.15 -4.57
C SER A 244 -3.08 -19.81 -4.90
N GLY A 245 -3.04 -20.99 -5.49
CA GLY A 245 -4.24 -21.73 -5.93
C GLY A 245 -4.47 -21.62 -7.43
N GLY A 246 -5.40 -22.34 -8.01
CA GLY A 246 -5.85 -22.11 -9.39
C GLY A 246 -6.60 -20.79 -9.48
N TYR A 247 -6.68 -20.15 -10.63
CA TYR A 247 -7.61 -19.04 -10.81
C TYR A 247 -9.03 -19.62 -10.97
N PRO A 248 -9.89 -19.48 -9.97
CA PRO A 248 -11.32 -19.80 -10.12
C PRO A 248 -11.93 -18.88 -11.17
N ASN A 249 -13.17 -19.13 -11.54
CA ASN A 249 -13.94 -18.15 -12.30
C ASN A 249 -14.24 -16.96 -11.40
N THR A 250 -13.34 -16.00 -11.35
CA THR A 250 -13.47 -14.79 -10.55
C THR A 250 -13.96 -13.65 -11.42
N GLU A 251 -14.97 -12.96 -10.95
CA GLU A 251 -15.54 -11.80 -11.61
C GLU A 251 -15.36 -10.57 -10.72
N LEU A 252 -14.84 -9.49 -11.30
CA LEU A 252 -14.73 -8.18 -10.67
C LEU A 252 -15.69 -7.24 -11.38
N PHE A 253 -16.69 -6.73 -10.65
CA PHE A 253 -17.74 -5.86 -11.19
C PHE A 253 -17.40 -4.39 -11.05
N ALA A 254 -16.85 -4.01 -9.88
CA ALA A 254 -16.48 -2.63 -9.60
C ALA A 254 -15.38 -2.55 -8.54
N VAL A 255 -14.64 -1.45 -8.57
CA VAL A 255 -13.73 -1.03 -7.50
C VAL A 255 -14.13 0.36 -7.07
N THR A 256 -14.34 0.55 -5.77
CA THR A 256 -14.71 1.84 -5.18
C THR A 256 -13.79 2.21 -4.04
N SER A 257 -13.81 3.46 -3.62
CA SER A 257 -13.00 3.97 -2.52
C SER A 257 -13.78 5.04 -1.75
N ASP A 258 -13.76 4.95 -0.42
CA ASP A 258 -14.24 6.03 0.43
C ASP A 258 -13.24 7.17 0.43
N ILE A 259 -13.73 8.36 0.08
CA ILE A 259 -12.93 9.56 -0.06
C ILE A 259 -13.44 10.65 0.88
N MET A 260 -12.51 11.30 1.57
CA MET A 260 -12.80 12.55 2.29
C MET A 260 -12.06 13.69 1.62
N LYS A 261 -12.73 14.85 1.50
CA LYS A 261 -12.05 16.07 1.07
C LYS A 261 -11.01 16.45 2.14
N SER A 262 -9.76 16.58 1.71
CA SER A 262 -8.69 17.05 2.56
C SER A 262 -8.59 18.56 2.42
N TYR A 263 -8.67 19.26 3.55
CA TYR A 263 -8.35 20.68 3.61
C TYR A 263 -6.91 20.78 4.14
N PRO A 264 -6.01 21.47 3.41
CA PRO A 264 -4.64 21.70 3.87
C PRO A 264 -4.57 22.59 5.11
#